data_6c0eaecad13333327e1eb505aea0565a
#
_entry.id   6c0eaecad13333327e1eb505aea0565a
#
_cell.length_a   1.000
_cell.length_b   1.000
_cell.length_c   1.000
_cell.angle_alpha   90.00
_cell.angle_beta   90.00
_cell.angle_gamma   90.00
#
_symmetry.space_group_name_H-M   'P 1'
#
loop_
_entity.id
_entity.type
_entity.pdbx_description
1 polymer ?
#
loop_
_entity_poly.entity_id
_entity_poly.type
_entity_poly.pdbx_seq_one_letter_code
_entity_poly.pdbx_strand_id
1 'polypeptide(L)'
;TEGQYNTALGSWAGEAITTGNGNVAIGYTALTQHTTGGNNVALGFGALYRTGGSTASTSTDNIAIGTYALGGDWADAASSNNVAIGSAALQANLNGALYNVAIGYQALYTQTTPDGNIGIGSKAGFYNDTGTGNVYMGYQAGLGASGQSNSNNVGIGSSALQSVTTGGKNVAIGLSAGLAITSATNNTFMGYQSGLALVDGTSNTAMGMLSLSTDCEDHNTAIGYYALKVCTSSDNTAVGAYAGDEITSGERNTAVGHSAIGAAAGNSNTGIGFEALLSTTGANNTAIGTYASKDMVSANSTVAIGYNALSAAATQANTVAIGVNALQELTSGAGNIAIGYSAMLVHTTGARNIAIGESAMDNTDAGSTSLGSSDNIFMGYHAGGGTWTDVASDQNVGIGNYAIDAALDGALGNTSVGHYSLSGVSTGDYNVALGYQAGINVSTGGDNTFVGRDAGLQMRSGSNNVAVGTNAFYDSHGSSQHTIMGAYAGHNLEVATGQVHIGYKAGYANKTGTGAVAIGYEAMGGTAGTQEGSGIAIGYRAMFEVEDG
;
A
#
# COMPACT_ATOMS: atom_id res chain seq x y z
N THR A 1 -62.57 44.82 -1.02
CA THR A 1 -61.53 45.28 -1.98
C THR A 1 -61.38 44.21 -3.04
N GLU A 2 -61.68 44.57 -4.28
CA GLU A 2 -61.49 43.67 -5.43
C GLU A 2 -60.00 43.48 -5.74
N GLY A 3 -59.62 42.24 -6.23
CA GLY A 3 -58.22 41.98 -6.65
C GLY A 3 -57.79 42.89 -7.82
N GLN A 4 -56.57 43.42 -7.77
CA GLN A 4 -56.04 44.36 -8.75
C GLN A 4 -54.89 43.78 -9.58
N TYR A 5 -54.69 44.29 -10.76
CA TYR A 5 -53.56 43.96 -11.66
C TYR A 5 -53.58 42.47 -12.14
N ASN A 6 -54.73 41.82 -12.18
CA ASN A 6 -54.86 40.45 -12.66
C ASN A 6 -55.04 40.41 -14.18
N THR A 7 -54.47 39.46 -14.84
CA THR A 7 -54.66 39.15 -16.26
C THR A 7 -55.25 37.77 -16.40
N ALA A 8 -56.45 37.62 -16.99
CA ALA A 8 -57.11 36.37 -17.23
C ALA A 8 -57.49 36.18 -18.72
N LEU A 9 -57.09 35.07 -19.35
CA LEU A 9 -57.41 34.75 -20.73
C LEU A 9 -57.72 33.26 -20.88
N GLY A 10 -58.95 32.92 -21.16
CA GLY A 10 -59.45 31.56 -21.33
C GLY A 10 -60.72 31.29 -20.54
N SER A 11 -61.49 30.24 -20.91
CA SER A 11 -62.69 29.85 -20.19
C SER A 11 -62.38 29.42 -18.78
N TRP A 12 -63.04 30.03 -17.76
CA TRP A 12 -62.82 29.83 -16.32
C TRP A 12 -61.42 30.17 -15.80
N ALA A 13 -60.60 30.92 -16.56
CA ALA A 13 -59.28 31.42 -16.08
C ALA A 13 -59.51 32.43 -14.96
N GLY A 14 -58.93 32.21 -13.76
CA GLY A 14 -59.01 33.09 -12.59
C GLY A 14 -60.42 33.27 -12.02
N GLU A 15 -61.35 32.38 -12.26
CA GLU A 15 -62.80 32.55 -11.94
C GLU A 15 -63.04 32.83 -10.45
N ALA A 16 -62.29 32.24 -9.53
CA ALA A 16 -62.48 32.40 -8.09
C ALA A 16 -61.67 33.54 -7.47
N ILE A 17 -60.90 34.33 -8.20
CA ILE A 17 -60.08 35.43 -7.63
C ILE A 17 -60.98 36.49 -7.02
N THR A 18 -60.84 36.76 -5.72
CA THR A 18 -61.61 37.78 -5.01
C THR A 18 -60.73 38.98 -4.61
N THR A 19 -59.67 38.75 -3.82
CA THR A 19 -58.75 39.81 -3.32
C THR A 19 -57.29 39.63 -3.73
N GLY A 20 -56.96 38.52 -4.44
CA GLY A 20 -55.60 38.25 -4.95
C GLY A 20 -55.16 39.29 -5.99
N ASN A 21 -53.93 39.80 -5.88
CA ASN A 21 -53.43 40.85 -6.77
C ASN A 21 -52.28 40.28 -7.64
N GLY A 22 -52.10 40.89 -8.85
CA GLY A 22 -50.93 40.65 -9.69
C GLY A 22 -50.86 39.24 -10.31
N ASN A 23 -51.97 38.50 -10.40
CA ASN A 23 -51.99 37.16 -10.97
C ASN A 23 -52.10 37.18 -12.50
N VAL A 24 -51.44 36.26 -13.17
CA VAL A 24 -51.58 35.97 -14.60
C VAL A 24 -52.19 34.57 -14.79
N ALA A 25 -53.38 34.47 -15.35
CA ALA A 25 -54.10 33.22 -15.62
C ALA A 25 -54.42 33.09 -17.12
N ILE A 26 -53.69 32.25 -17.86
CA ILE A 26 -53.90 32.07 -19.31
C ILE A 26 -54.08 30.57 -19.61
N GLY A 27 -55.25 30.20 -20.09
CA GLY A 27 -55.62 28.83 -20.43
C GLY A 27 -56.95 28.40 -19.82
N TYR A 28 -57.53 27.33 -20.34
CA TYR A 28 -58.77 26.74 -19.81
C TYR A 28 -58.52 26.30 -18.36
N THR A 29 -59.36 26.75 -17.40
CA THR A 29 -59.32 26.49 -15.95
C THR A 29 -57.97 26.84 -15.29
N ALA A 30 -57.14 27.71 -15.88
CA ALA A 30 -55.92 28.23 -15.23
C ALA A 30 -56.32 29.06 -13.99
N LEU A 31 -55.72 28.78 -12.81
CA LEU A 31 -55.93 29.48 -11.53
C LEU A 31 -57.45 29.54 -11.11
N THR A 32 -58.22 28.50 -11.39
CA THR A 32 -59.66 28.54 -11.26
C THR A 32 -60.18 28.64 -9.82
N GLN A 33 -59.52 28.03 -8.83
CA GLN A 33 -60.00 28.01 -7.45
C GLN A 33 -59.19 28.88 -6.48
N HIS A 34 -58.33 29.74 -7.00
CA HIS A 34 -57.42 30.60 -6.23
C HIS A 34 -58.15 31.93 -5.85
N THR A 35 -58.34 32.20 -4.56
CA THR A 35 -59.19 33.33 -4.13
C THR A 35 -58.45 34.58 -3.69
N THR A 36 -57.43 34.45 -2.80
CA THR A 36 -56.79 35.60 -2.14
C THR A 36 -55.27 35.71 -2.36
N GLY A 37 -54.60 34.64 -2.84
CA GLY A 37 -53.18 34.68 -3.13
C GLY A 37 -52.82 35.59 -4.31
N GLY A 38 -51.64 36.18 -4.30
CA GLY A 38 -51.15 37.13 -5.30
C GLY A 38 -49.87 36.71 -6.01
N ASN A 39 -49.57 37.45 -7.08
CA ASN A 39 -48.31 37.28 -7.85
C ASN A 39 -48.12 35.89 -8.46
N ASN A 40 -49.15 35.15 -8.72
CA ASN A 40 -49.05 33.83 -9.35
C ASN A 40 -49.09 33.93 -10.87
N VAL A 41 -48.30 33.12 -11.56
CA VAL A 41 -48.32 32.99 -13.02
C VAL A 41 -48.81 31.59 -13.37
N ALA A 42 -49.99 31.47 -14.01
CA ALA A 42 -50.56 30.20 -14.47
C ALA A 42 -50.75 30.25 -15.99
N LEU A 43 -49.96 29.51 -16.74
CA LEU A 43 -50.04 29.45 -18.20
C LEU A 43 -50.19 27.97 -18.67
N GLY A 44 -51.35 27.63 -19.15
CA GLY A 44 -51.67 26.30 -19.66
C GLY A 44 -53.00 25.75 -19.18
N PHE A 45 -53.50 24.67 -19.80
CA PHE A 45 -54.68 23.97 -19.39
C PHE A 45 -54.54 23.46 -17.95
N GLY A 46 -55.39 23.87 -17.02
CA GLY A 46 -55.39 23.46 -15.62
C GLY A 46 -54.12 23.81 -14.84
N ALA A 47 -53.32 24.79 -15.29
CA ALA A 47 -52.21 25.29 -14.51
C ALA A 47 -52.72 25.96 -13.22
N LEU A 48 -52.11 25.61 -12.04
CA LEU A 48 -52.62 26.00 -10.71
C LEU A 48 -54.13 25.68 -10.54
N TYR A 49 -54.59 24.59 -11.07
CA TYR A 49 -55.97 24.12 -10.95
C TYR A 49 -56.21 23.49 -9.57
N ARG A 50 -57.36 23.68 -8.93
CA ARG A 50 -57.73 23.11 -7.63
C ARG A 50 -56.88 23.50 -6.42
N THR A 51 -56.43 24.76 -6.38
CA THR A 51 -55.68 25.34 -5.24
C THR A 51 -56.64 25.87 -4.13
N GLY A 52 -57.85 25.33 -4.01
CA GLY A 52 -58.98 25.90 -3.29
C GLY A 52 -59.23 25.37 -1.86
N GLY A 53 -58.29 24.71 -1.17
CA GLY A 53 -58.43 24.45 0.27
C GLY A 53 -58.54 25.77 1.07
N SER A 54 -59.14 25.72 2.29
CA SER A 54 -59.52 26.96 3.04
C SER A 54 -58.38 27.92 3.29
N THR A 55 -57.13 27.47 3.35
CA THR A 55 -55.91 28.29 3.48
C THR A 55 -54.99 28.20 2.26
N ALA A 56 -55.08 27.17 1.43
CA ALA A 56 -54.31 27.02 0.19
C ALA A 56 -54.60 28.15 -0.83
N SER A 57 -55.80 28.72 -0.77
CA SER A 57 -56.20 29.86 -1.59
C SER A 57 -55.42 31.17 -1.35
N THR A 58 -54.57 31.23 -0.30
CA THR A 58 -53.68 32.33 0.02
C THR A 58 -52.25 32.16 -0.53
N SER A 59 -51.98 31.11 -1.30
CA SER A 59 -50.66 30.82 -1.88
C SER A 59 -50.20 31.94 -2.85
N THR A 60 -48.92 32.34 -2.74
CA THR A 60 -48.38 33.44 -3.50
C THR A 60 -47.10 33.09 -4.24
N ASP A 61 -46.77 33.92 -5.23
CA ASP A 61 -45.44 33.89 -5.88
C ASP A 61 -45.10 32.55 -6.55
N ASN A 62 -46.11 31.82 -7.06
CA ASN A 62 -45.92 30.57 -7.78
C ASN A 62 -45.91 30.81 -9.29
N ILE A 63 -45.04 30.06 -10.00
CA ILE A 63 -45.00 30.01 -11.46
C ILE A 63 -45.42 28.61 -11.94
N ALA A 64 -46.49 28.50 -12.68
CA ALA A 64 -46.99 27.24 -13.26
C ALA A 64 -47.15 27.41 -14.79
N ILE A 65 -46.31 26.75 -15.56
CA ILE A 65 -46.35 26.76 -17.03
C ILE A 65 -46.46 25.36 -17.59
N GLY A 66 -47.56 25.03 -18.18
CA GLY A 66 -47.81 23.67 -18.75
C GLY A 66 -49.15 23.09 -18.32
N THR A 67 -49.57 22.03 -19.00
CA THR A 67 -50.81 21.30 -18.66
C THR A 67 -50.72 20.69 -17.27
N TYR A 68 -51.63 21.08 -16.36
CA TYR A 68 -51.65 20.66 -14.95
C TYR A 68 -50.34 20.89 -14.16
N ALA A 69 -49.50 21.86 -14.57
CA ALA A 69 -48.41 22.32 -13.74
C ALA A 69 -48.96 22.91 -12.43
N LEU A 70 -48.49 22.47 -11.25
CA LEU A 70 -49.05 22.81 -9.93
C LEU A 70 -50.57 22.55 -9.84
N GLY A 71 -51.06 21.56 -10.55
CA GLY A 71 -52.52 21.38 -10.78
C GLY A 71 -53.24 20.43 -9.80
N GLY A 72 -52.65 20.03 -8.71
CA GLY A 72 -53.24 19.10 -7.73
C GLY A 72 -54.26 19.73 -6.78
N ASP A 73 -55.00 18.91 -6.03
CA ASP A 73 -55.92 19.35 -4.97
C ASP A 73 -55.11 19.76 -3.72
N TRP A 74 -54.85 21.03 -3.56
CA TRP A 74 -54.08 21.55 -2.43
C TRP A 74 -54.86 21.47 -1.13
N ALA A 75 -54.20 20.99 -0.07
CA ALA A 75 -54.84 20.86 1.25
C ALA A 75 -54.78 22.22 2.05
N ASP A 76 -54.81 22.15 3.36
CA ASP A 76 -55.09 23.28 4.26
C ASP A 76 -53.97 24.34 4.44
N ALA A 77 -52.73 24.11 3.97
CA ALA A 77 -51.66 25.11 4.12
C ALA A 77 -51.28 25.74 2.78
N ALA A 78 -50.91 27.03 2.82
CA ALA A 78 -50.46 27.78 1.65
C ALA A 78 -49.12 27.24 1.14
N SER A 79 -49.01 27.00 -0.16
CA SER A 79 -47.81 26.58 -0.87
C SER A 79 -47.33 27.72 -1.78
N SER A 80 -46.15 28.27 -1.50
CA SER A 80 -45.68 29.51 -2.12
C SER A 80 -44.25 29.44 -2.63
N ASN A 81 -43.90 30.36 -3.53
CA ASN A 81 -42.55 30.45 -4.09
C ASN A 81 -42.11 29.16 -4.86
N ASN A 82 -43.05 28.45 -5.47
CA ASN A 82 -42.75 27.28 -6.26
C ASN A 82 -42.71 27.59 -7.76
N VAL A 83 -41.82 26.99 -8.49
CA VAL A 83 -41.70 27.06 -9.95
C VAL A 83 -41.98 25.69 -10.54
N ALA A 84 -43.02 25.55 -11.38
CA ALA A 84 -43.35 24.34 -12.11
C ALA A 84 -43.48 24.65 -13.61
N ILE A 85 -42.59 24.11 -14.41
CA ILE A 85 -42.59 24.28 -15.88
C ILE A 85 -42.59 22.90 -16.55
N GLY A 86 -43.68 22.56 -17.20
CA GLY A 86 -43.81 21.27 -17.86
C GLY A 86 -45.17 20.60 -17.54
N SER A 87 -45.64 19.66 -18.39
CA SER A 87 -46.85 18.93 -18.13
C SER A 87 -46.75 18.13 -16.85
N ALA A 88 -47.68 18.32 -15.92
CA ALA A 88 -47.78 17.66 -14.63
C ALA A 88 -46.52 17.85 -13.72
N ALA A 89 -45.78 18.91 -13.92
CA ALA A 89 -44.69 19.29 -13.00
C ALA A 89 -45.31 19.71 -11.66
N LEU A 90 -44.83 19.15 -10.52
CA LEU A 90 -45.25 19.42 -9.15
C LEU A 90 -46.78 19.33 -9.00
N GLN A 91 -47.39 18.27 -9.59
CA GLN A 91 -48.86 18.17 -9.72
C GLN A 91 -49.53 17.62 -8.45
N ALA A 92 -48.80 17.08 -7.46
CA ALA A 92 -49.41 16.48 -6.26
C ALA A 92 -50.22 17.48 -5.42
N ASN A 93 -50.93 16.97 -4.41
CA ASN A 93 -51.74 17.74 -3.48
C ASN A 93 -50.84 18.47 -2.46
N LEU A 94 -50.37 19.65 -2.79
CA LEU A 94 -49.45 20.38 -1.93
C LEU A 94 -50.13 20.85 -0.63
N ASN A 95 -49.39 20.78 0.47
CA ASN A 95 -49.81 21.20 1.80
C ASN A 95 -48.64 21.92 2.52
N GLY A 96 -48.45 23.21 2.26
CA GLY A 96 -47.36 24.00 2.83
C GLY A 96 -46.00 23.88 2.13
N ALA A 97 -45.95 23.32 0.92
CA ALA A 97 -44.70 23.15 0.18
C ALA A 97 -44.15 24.51 -0.33
N LEU A 98 -42.86 24.81 -0.02
CA LEU A 98 -42.22 26.09 -0.29
C LEU A 98 -40.90 25.95 -1.07
N TYR A 99 -40.63 26.90 -1.93
CA TYR A 99 -39.32 27.08 -2.61
C TYR A 99 -38.89 25.89 -3.50
N ASN A 100 -39.83 25.15 -4.09
CA ASN A 100 -39.50 24.04 -4.98
C ASN A 100 -39.40 24.51 -6.44
N VAL A 101 -38.47 23.92 -7.20
CA VAL A 101 -38.30 24.15 -8.63
C VAL A 101 -38.48 22.83 -9.38
N ALA A 102 -39.53 22.70 -10.18
CA ALA A 102 -39.85 21.51 -10.99
C ALA A 102 -39.87 21.90 -12.48
N ILE A 103 -38.91 21.49 -13.27
CA ILE A 103 -38.85 21.79 -14.71
C ILE A 103 -38.75 20.49 -15.51
N GLY A 104 -39.79 20.13 -16.24
CA GLY A 104 -39.88 18.94 -17.07
C GLY A 104 -41.16 18.13 -16.85
N TYR A 105 -41.45 17.20 -17.73
CA TYR A 105 -42.60 16.30 -17.63
C TYR A 105 -42.57 15.51 -16.32
N GLN A 106 -43.59 15.69 -15.47
CA GLN A 106 -43.72 15.01 -14.16
C GLN A 106 -42.52 15.18 -13.23
N ALA A 107 -41.77 16.27 -13.30
CA ALA A 107 -40.74 16.61 -12.33
C ALA A 107 -41.39 16.86 -10.95
N LEU A 108 -40.86 16.28 -9.86
CA LEU A 108 -41.33 16.38 -8.47
C LEU A 108 -42.85 16.04 -8.35
N TYR A 109 -43.31 15.04 -9.05
CA TYR A 109 -44.74 14.79 -9.29
C TYR A 109 -45.56 14.46 -8.03
N THR A 110 -45.02 13.64 -7.09
CA THR A 110 -45.78 13.16 -5.90
C THR A 110 -45.58 13.99 -4.66
N GLN A 111 -44.80 15.09 -4.71
CA GLN A 111 -44.49 15.92 -3.54
C GLN A 111 -45.76 16.53 -2.90
N THR A 112 -45.84 16.42 -1.57
CA THR A 112 -46.97 16.96 -0.81
C THR A 112 -46.59 18.11 0.13
N THR A 113 -45.59 17.95 1.01
CA THR A 113 -45.16 18.92 2.03
C THR A 113 -43.71 19.37 1.94
N PRO A 114 -42.90 18.99 0.95
CA PRO A 114 -41.45 19.25 1.00
C PRO A 114 -41.06 20.65 0.62
N ASP A 115 -39.92 21.10 1.17
CA ASP A 115 -39.34 22.42 0.90
C ASP A 115 -37.99 22.30 0.21
N GLY A 116 -37.72 23.29 -0.68
CA GLY A 116 -36.38 23.53 -1.22
C GLY A 116 -35.85 22.42 -2.14
N ASN A 117 -36.73 21.69 -2.83
CA ASN A 117 -36.29 20.70 -3.81
C ASN A 117 -36.16 21.30 -5.22
N ILE A 118 -35.15 20.83 -5.96
CA ILE A 118 -34.95 21.19 -7.37
C ILE A 118 -35.03 19.90 -8.19
N GLY A 119 -36.03 19.79 -9.08
CA GLY A 119 -36.20 18.70 -10.04
C GLY A 119 -36.18 19.24 -11.48
N ILE A 120 -35.13 18.99 -12.23
CA ILE A 120 -35.00 19.45 -13.62
C ILE A 120 -34.79 18.24 -14.54
N GLY A 121 -35.76 17.94 -15.36
CA GLY A 121 -35.77 16.78 -16.26
C GLY A 121 -37.04 15.98 -16.16
N SER A 122 -37.34 15.16 -17.18
CA SER A 122 -38.51 14.28 -17.13
C SER A 122 -38.39 13.30 -15.98
N LYS A 123 -39.42 13.30 -15.08
CA LYS A 123 -39.51 12.48 -13.87
C LYS A 123 -38.35 12.63 -12.86
N ALA A 124 -37.66 13.78 -12.86
CA ALA A 124 -36.68 14.09 -11.82
C ALA A 124 -37.36 14.21 -10.45
N GLY A 125 -36.94 13.45 -9.44
CA GLY A 125 -37.52 13.42 -8.09
C GLY A 125 -38.98 12.96 -8.02
N PHE A 126 -39.40 12.09 -8.93
CA PHE A 126 -40.83 11.77 -9.16
C PHE A 126 -41.56 11.28 -7.91
N TYR A 127 -41.02 10.33 -7.15
CA TYR A 127 -41.65 9.69 -5.98
C TYR A 127 -41.14 10.23 -4.62
N ASN A 128 -40.52 11.37 -4.56
CA ASN A 128 -40.08 11.93 -3.28
C ASN A 128 -41.22 12.70 -2.59
N ASP A 129 -42.04 12.02 -1.76
CA ASP A 129 -43.30 12.54 -1.25
C ASP A 129 -43.14 13.70 -0.24
N THR A 130 -42.22 13.56 0.75
CA THR A 130 -42.03 14.52 1.86
C THR A 130 -40.56 14.92 2.11
N GLY A 131 -39.61 14.40 1.34
CA GLY A 131 -38.18 14.71 1.50
C GLY A 131 -37.83 16.13 1.06
N THR A 132 -36.85 16.76 1.72
CA THR A 132 -36.48 18.16 1.55
C THR A 132 -35.03 18.35 1.10
N GLY A 133 -34.73 19.49 0.49
CA GLY A 133 -33.36 19.88 0.17
C GLY A 133 -32.66 19.04 -0.91
N ASN A 134 -33.42 18.38 -1.80
CA ASN A 134 -32.83 17.56 -2.86
C ASN A 134 -32.62 18.38 -4.15
N VAL A 135 -31.53 18.07 -4.87
CA VAL A 135 -31.26 18.59 -6.22
C VAL A 135 -31.20 17.40 -7.19
N TYR A 136 -32.19 17.25 -8.07
CA TYR A 136 -32.24 16.19 -9.09
C TYR A 136 -32.25 16.82 -10.48
N MET A 137 -31.21 16.60 -11.27
CA MET A 137 -31.10 17.16 -12.63
C MET A 137 -30.78 16.06 -13.64
N GLY A 138 -31.75 15.72 -14.49
CA GLY A 138 -31.61 14.69 -15.51
C GLY A 138 -32.87 13.83 -15.64
N TYR A 139 -32.94 13.04 -16.72
CA TYR A 139 -34.02 12.06 -16.92
C TYR A 139 -34.01 11.04 -15.78
N GLN A 140 -35.12 10.93 -15.03
CA GLN A 140 -35.29 10.02 -13.88
C GLN A 140 -34.21 10.14 -12.77
N ALA A 141 -33.49 11.27 -12.67
CA ALA A 141 -32.62 11.53 -11.54
C ALA A 141 -33.45 11.54 -10.25
N GLY A 142 -33.04 10.78 -9.23
CA GLY A 142 -33.77 10.67 -7.95
C GLY A 142 -35.22 10.19 -8.11
N LEU A 143 -35.52 9.31 -9.07
CA LEU A 143 -36.88 8.85 -9.34
C LEU A 143 -37.57 8.34 -8.08
N GLY A 144 -36.89 7.54 -7.24
CA GLY A 144 -37.40 7.02 -5.99
C GLY A 144 -38.40 5.89 -6.14
N ALA A 145 -39.15 5.59 -5.06
CA ALA A 145 -40.26 4.66 -5.03
C ALA A 145 -41.45 5.27 -4.30
N SER A 146 -42.68 4.88 -4.72
CA SER A 146 -43.90 5.40 -4.15
C SER A 146 -44.00 5.21 -2.64
N GLY A 147 -44.44 6.26 -1.92
CA GLY A 147 -44.57 6.26 -0.46
C GLY A 147 -43.27 6.36 0.31
N GLN A 148 -42.16 6.68 -0.35
CA GLN A 148 -40.86 6.85 0.26
C GLN A 148 -40.39 8.31 0.19
N SER A 149 -39.46 8.69 1.06
CA SER A 149 -38.97 10.06 1.14
C SER A 149 -37.48 10.09 1.50
N ASN A 150 -36.74 10.85 0.74
CA ASN A 150 -35.28 11.02 0.91
C ASN A 150 -34.95 12.53 0.97
N SER A 151 -33.85 12.91 1.64
CA SER A 151 -33.51 14.33 1.83
C SER A 151 -32.03 14.63 1.65
N ASN A 152 -31.75 15.88 1.25
CA ASN A 152 -30.39 16.39 1.13
C ASN A 152 -29.52 15.62 0.12
N ASN A 153 -30.09 15.12 -0.96
CA ASN A 153 -29.35 14.44 -2.02
C ASN A 153 -29.10 15.39 -3.20
N VAL A 154 -27.96 15.17 -3.87
CA VAL A 154 -27.64 15.80 -5.15
C VAL A 154 -27.49 14.69 -6.20
N GLY A 155 -28.41 14.60 -7.13
CA GLY A 155 -28.41 13.64 -8.26
C GLY A 155 -28.38 14.41 -9.59
N ILE A 156 -27.25 14.44 -10.27
CA ILE A 156 -27.08 15.15 -11.55
C ILE A 156 -26.62 14.16 -12.63
N GLY A 157 -27.48 13.95 -13.62
CA GLY A 157 -27.28 13.00 -14.71
C GLY A 157 -28.49 12.12 -14.92
N SER A 158 -28.63 11.52 -16.11
CA SER A 158 -29.70 10.56 -16.37
C SER A 158 -29.59 9.39 -15.42
N SER A 159 -30.66 9.02 -14.73
CA SER A 159 -30.74 7.93 -13.74
C SER A 159 -29.77 8.04 -12.56
N ALA A 160 -29.21 9.22 -12.26
CA ALA A 160 -28.44 9.41 -11.03
C ALA A 160 -29.35 9.24 -9.82
N LEU A 161 -28.97 8.42 -8.82
CA LEU A 161 -29.77 8.08 -7.64
C LEU A 161 -31.19 7.56 -7.98
N GLN A 162 -31.35 6.84 -9.09
CA GLN A 162 -32.67 6.49 -9.61
C GLN A 162 -33.51 5.68 -8.61
N SER A 163 -32.90 4.79 -7.84
CA SER A 163 -33.60 3.86 -6.92
C SER A 163 -33.70 4.37 -5.48
N VAL A 164 -33.27 5.62 -5.19
CA VAL A 164 -33.21 6.16 -3.83
C VAL A 164 -34.60 6.20 -3.17
N THR A 165 -34.72 5.57 -1.99
CA THR A 165 -35.99 5.52 -1.24
C THR A 165 -35.92 6.39 0.02
N THR A 166 -35.12 5.99 1.01
CA THR A 166 -34.93 6.70 2.29
C THR A 166 -33.51 7.23 2.49
N GLY A 167 -32.57 6.89 1.59
CA GLY A 167 -31.19 7.34 1.64
C GLY A 167 -31.07 8.87 1.53
N GLY A 168 -30.14 9.47 2.29
CA GLY A 168 -29.97 10.90 2.33
C GLY A 168 -28.52 11.35 2.33
N LYS A 169 -28.28 12.63 2.03
CA LYS A 169 -26.93 13.24 2.01
C LYS A 169 -25.98 12.58 1.01
N ASN A 170 -26.50 12.05 -0.09
CA ASN A 170 -25.69 11.49 -1.16
C ASN A 170 -25.45 12.51 -2.27
N VAL A 171 -24.25 12.50 -2.83
CA VAL A 171 -23.91 13.27 -4.03
C VAL A 171 -23.63 12.28 -5.16
N ALA A 172 -24.39 12.31 -6.24
CA ALA A 172 -24.20 11.48 -7.42
C ALA A 172 -24.23 12.31 -8.70
N ILE A 173 -23.09 12.41 -9.37
CA ILE A 173 -22.92 13.23 -10.58
C ILE A 173 -22.40 12.34 -11.71
N GLY A 174 -23.24 12.10 -12.71
CA GLY A 174 -22.93 11.27 -13.86
C GLY A 174 -24.09 10.38 -14.28
N LEU A 175 -24.03 9.82 -15.49
CA LEU A 175 -25.03 8.87 -15.97
C LEU A 175 -25.03 7.61 -15.06
N SER A 176 -26.16 7.29 -14.46
CA SER A 176 -26.36 6.15 -13.54
C SER A 176 -25.40 6.14 -12.33
N ALA A 177 -24.90 7.29 -11.89
CA ALA A 177 -24.14 7.37 -10.65
C ALA A 177 -25.05 7.04 -9.45
N GLY A 178 -24.63 6.11 -8.58
CA GLY A 178 -25.42 5.67 -7.42
C GLY A 178 -26.79 5.09 -7.79
N LEU A 179 -26.92 4.44 -8.95
CA LEU A 179 -28.22 4.00 -9.50
C LEU A 179 -29.03 3.14 -8.53
N ALA A 180 -28.39 2.17 -7.88
CA ALA A 180 -29.06 1.17 -7.04
C ALA A 180 -29.25 1.59 -5.58
N ILE A 181 -28.76 2.76 -5.16
CA ILE A 181 -28.92 3.24 -3.78
C ILE A 181 -30.41 3.24 -3.39
N THR A 182 -30.72 2.61 -2.25
CA THR A 182 -32.05 2.65 -1.63
C THR A 182 -32.05 3.41 -0.32
N SER A 183 -31.37 2.91 0.71
CA SER A 183 -31.30 3.48 2.07
C SER A 183 -29.93 4.08 2.43
N ALA A 184 -28.90 3.89 1.61
CA ALA A 184 -27.54 4.35 1.84
C ALA A 184 -27.43 5.87 2.05
N THR A 185 -26.48 6.30 2.91
CA THR A 185 -26.31 7.71 3.27
C THR A 185 -24.84 8.14 3.18
N ASN A 186 -24.63 9.46 3.05
CA ASN A 186 -23.31 10.11 3.08
C ASN A 186 -22.33 9.61 2.00
N ASN A 187 -22.82 9.21 0.83
CA ASN A 187 -21.97 8.75 -0.28
C ASN A 187 -21.70 9.88 -1.27
N THR A 188 -20.53 9.87 -1.89
CA THR A 188 -20.14 10.78 -2.96
C THR A 188 -19.73 9.98 -4.20
N PHE A 189 -20.49 10.08 -5.29
CA PHE A 189 -20.24 9.39 -6.55
C PHE A 189 -20.09 10.40 -7.69
N MET A 190 -18.96 10.38 -8.39
CA MET A 190 -18.72 11.26 -9.54
C MET A 190 -18.15 10.47 -10.71
N GLY A 191 -18.94 10.30 -11.77
CA GLY A 191 -18.52 9.59 -12.97
C GLY A 191 -19.62 8.69 -13.53
N TYR A 192 -19.43 8.23 -14.76
CA TYR A 192 -20.31 7.27 -15.40
C TYR A 192 -20.36 5.98 -14.57
N GLN A 193 -21.53 5.61 -14.07
CA GLN A 193 -21.77 4.37 -13.30
C GLN A 193 -20.86 4.21 -12.05
N SER A 194 -20.41 5.31 -11.44
CA SER A 194 -19.75 5.23 -10.14
C SER A 194 -20.76 4.87 -9.06
N GLY A 195 -20.42 3.91 -8.18
CA GLY A 195 -21.34 3.39 -7.17
C GLY A 195 -22.59 2.70 -7.77
N LEU A 196 -22.48 2.10 -8.98
CA LEU A 196 -23.62 1.64 -9.78
C LEU A 196 -24.57 0.69 -9.02
N ALA A 197 -24.04 -0.33 -8.39
CA ALA A 197 -24.80 -1.40 -7.74
C ALA A 197 -24.83 -1.29 -6.20
N LEU A 198 -24.30 -0.23 -5.60
CA LEU A 198 -24.31 -0.01 -4.16
C LEU A 198 -25.76 0.22 -3.68
N VAL A 199 -26.22 -0.58 -2.73
CA VAL A 199 -27.62 -0.57 -2.25
C VAL A 199 -27.76 0.19 -0.93
N ASP A 200 -27.04 -0.21 0.12
CA ASP A 200 -27.14 0.33 1.49
C ASP A 200 -25.81 0.68 2.17
N GLY A 201 -24.66 0.48 1.51
CA GLY A 201 -23.35 0.94 1.99
C GLY A 201 -23.27 2.45 2.20
N THR A 202 -22.67 2.90 3.30
CA THR A 202 -22.62 4.31 3.72
C THR A 202 -21.22 4.89 3.74
N SER A 203 -21.11 6.21 3.62
CA SER A 203 -19.84 6.94 3.73
C SER A 203 -18.78 6.53 2.69
N ASN A 204 -19.21 6.13 1.51
CA ASN A 204 -18.33 5.78 0.41
C ASN A 204 -18.05 6.98 -0.50
N THR A 205 -16.83 7.07 -1.00
CA THR A 205 -16.42 8.04 -2.02
C THR A 205 -15.96 7.30 -3.27
N ALA A 206 -16.64 7.49 -4.41
CA ALA A 206 -16.25 6.92 -5.68
C ALA A 206 -16.18 8.00 -6.77
N MET A 207 -14.99 8.24 -7.29
CA MET A 207 -14.74 9.23 -8.34
C MET A 207 -14.03 8.59 -9.52
N GLY A 208 -14.72 8.47 -10.65
CA GLY A 208 -14.21 7.84 -11.85
C GLY A 208 -15.24 6.91 -12.49
N MET A 209 -15.04 6.59 -13.76
CA MET A 209 -15.93 5.66 -14.47
C MET A 209 -15.85 4.27 -13.83
N LEU A 210 -17.02 3.71 -13.46
CA LEU A 210 -17.16 2.37 -12.86
C LEU A 210 -16.33 2.13 -11.59
N SER A 211 -15.95 3.20 -10.87
CA SER A 211 -15.39 3.08 -9.54
C SER A 211 -16.45 2.60 -8.56
N LEU A 212 -16.10 1.66 -7.65
CA LEU A 212 -17.00 1.09 -6.65
C LEU A 212 -18.32 0.61 -7.26
N SER A 213 -18.25 -0.19 -8.36
CA SER A 213 -19.44 -0.51 -9.17
C SER A 213 -20.25 -1.71 -8.67
N THR A 214 -19.82 -2.40 -7.62
CA THR A 214 -20.56 -3.49 -6.95
C THR A 214 -21.23 -3.02 -5.66
N ASP A 215 -21.96 -3.89 -5.00
CA ASP A 215 -22.57 -3.63 -3.70
C ASP A 215 -21.53 -3.76 -2.58
N CYS A 216 -20.90 -2.64 -2.28
CA CYS A 216 -19.84 -2.51 -1.27
C CYS A 216 -20.43 -2.11 0.08
N GLU A 217 -19.74 -2.50 1.16
CA GLU A 217 -20.05 -2.03 2.52
C GLU A 217 -19.59 -0.57 2.72
N ASP A 218 -19.28 -0.18 3.96
CA ASP A 218 -19.05 1.19 4.38
C ASP A 218 -17.61 1.67 4.20
N HIS A 219 -17.42 3.01 4.21
CA HIS A 219 -16.13 3.70 4.36
C HIS A 219 -15.09 3.39 3.27
N ASN A 220 -15.51 3.09 2.04
CA ASN A 220 -14.57 2.89 0.94
C ASN A 220 -14.28 4.19 0.19
N THR A 221 -13.03 4.38 -0.21
CA THR A 221 -12.58 5.47 -1.10
C THR A 221 -12.04 4.89 -2.39
N ALA A 222 -12.70 5.15 -3.52
CA ALA A 222 -12.34 4.68 -4.85
C ALA A 222 -12.19 5.86 -5.82
N ILE A 223 -10.97 6.26 -6.13
CA ILE A 223 -10.69 7.39 -7.03
C ILE A 223 -9.89 6.91 -8.23
N GLY A 224 -10.53 6.83 -9.39
CA GLY A 224 -9.91 6.38 -10.63
C GLY A 224 -10.84 5.49 -11.46
N TYR A 225 -10.46 5.27 -12.70
CA TYR A 225 -11.13 4.34 -13.60
C TYR A 225 -11.03 2.92 -13.05
N TYR A 226 -12.15 2.26 -12.79
CA TYR A 226 -12.26 0.92 -12.21
C TYR A 226 -11.66 0.76 -10.81
N ALA A 227 -11.37 1.82 -10.06
CA ALA A 227 -10.90 1.69 -8.67
C ALA A 227 -11.96 0.95 -7.83
N LEU A 228 -11.55 -0.07 -7.06
CA LEU A 228 -12.41 -0.95 -6.24
C LEU A 228 -13.63 -1.48 -7.01
N LYS A 229 -13.45 -1.86 -8.27
CA LYS A 229 -14.57 -2.21 -9.16
C LYS A 229 -15.45 -3.33 -8.64
N VAL A 230 -14.89 -4.37 -8.02
CA VAL A 230 -15.60 -5.57 -7.56
C VAL A 230 -15.65 -5.70 -6.03
N CYS A 231 -15.32 -4.65 -5.31
CA CYS A 231 -15.33 -4.64 -3.84
C CYS A 231 -16.70 -4.95 -3.26
N THR A 232 -16.75 -5.82 -2.22
CA THR A 232 -17.96 -6.12 -1.45
C THR A 232 -17.75 -5.95 0.06
N SER A 233 -16.65 -5.32 0.49
CA SER A 233 -16.21 -5.16 1.87
C SER A 233 -15.99 -3.68 2.24
N SER A 234 -15.55 -3.40 3.47
CA SER A 234 -15.40 -2.05 4.03
C SER A 234 -13.95 -1.58 4.17
N ASP A 235 -13.80 -0.28 4.46
CA ASP A 235 -12.56 0.36 4.89
C ASP A 235 -11.40 0.29 3.87
N ASN A 236 -11.68 0.18 2.57
CA ASN A 236 -10.64 0.15 1.54
C ASN A 236 -10.43 1.54 0.92
N THR A 237 -9.17 1.88 0.65
CA THR A 237 -8.78 3.10 -0.05
C THR A 237 -8.05 2.73 -1.34
N ALA A 238 -8.58 3.14 -2.49
CA ALA A 238 -7.96 2.95 -3.79
C ALA A 238 -7.90 4.26 -4.58
N VAL A 239 -6.69 4.66 -4.98
CA VAL A 239 -6.46 5.88 -5.76
C VAL A 239 -5.57 5.54 -6.96
N GLY A 240 -6.15 5.56 -8.14
CA GLY A 240 -5.50 5.23 -9.40
C GLY A 240 -6.39 4.39 -10.31
N ALA A 241 -6.09 4.36 -11.60
CA ALA A 241 -6.79 3.47 -12.52
C ALA A 241 -6.50 2.01 -12.16
N TYR A 242 -7.52 1.18 -12.09
CA TYR A 242 -7.46 -0.24 -11.68
C TYR A 242 -6.84 -0.47 -10.28
N ALA A 243 -6.79 0.55 -9.41
CA ALA A 243 -6.35 0.36 -8.04
C ALA A 243 -7.37 -0.50 -7.27
N GLY A 244 -6.94 -1.61 -6.71
CA GLY A 244 -7.79 -2.53 -5.95
C GLY A 244 -8.96 -3.13 -6.75
N ASP A 245 -8.87 -3.18 -8.08
CA ASP A 245 -10.01 -3.51 -8.94
C ASP A 245 -10.50 -4.96 -8.82
N GLU A 246 -9.69 -5.87 -8.30
CA GLU A 246 -10.05 -7.26 -8.01
C GLU A 246 -10.19 -7.57 -6.50
N ILE A 247 -10.05 -6.58 -5.60
CA ILE A 247 -10.35 -6.77 -4.17
C ILE A 247 -11.85 -7.07 -4.04
N THR A 248 -12.18 -8.28 -3.59
CA THR A 248 -13.57 -8.70 -3.34
C THR A 248 -13.95 -8.52 -1.87
N SER A 249 -13.43 -9.35 -0.98
CA SER A 249 -13.76 -9.42 0.45
C SER A 249 -12.66 -8.92 1.39
N GLY A 250 -11.52 -8.46 0.87
CA GLY A 250 -10.44 -7.90 1.70
C GLY A 250 -10.80 -6.52 2.26
N GLU A 251 -10.55 -6.32 3.54
CA GLU A 251 -10.82 -5.08 4.28
C GLU A 251 -9.53 -4.32 4.61
N ARG A 252 -9.65 -3.00 4.84
CA ARG A 252 -8.53 -2.15 5.32
C ARG A 252 -7.31 -2.18 4.39
N ASN A 253 -7.55 -2.29 3.08
CA ASN A 253 -6.48 -2.22 2.09
C ASN A 253 -6.30 -0.77 1.61
N THR A 254 -5.05 -0.39 1.37
CA THR A 254 -4.67 0.90 0.78
C THR A 254 -3.93 0.67 -0.54
N ALA A 255 -4.56 0.96 -1.65
CA ALA A 255 -4.03 0.81 -3.01
C ALA A 255 -3.86 2.19 -3.66
N VAL A 256 -2.63 2.64 -3.86
CA VAL A 256 -2.34 3.93 -4.49
C VAL A 256 -1.40 3.75 -5.68
N GLY A 257 -1.90 3.96 -6.87
CA GLY A 257 -1.18 3.77 -8.12
C GLY A 257 -1.98 2.96 -9.13
N HIS A 258 -1.53 2.96 -10.39
CA HIS A 258 -2.15 2.15 -11.44
C HIS A 258 -1.96 0.66 -11.11
N SER A 259 -3.05 -0.11 -11.07
CA SER A 259 -3.08 -1.55 -10.76
C SER A 259 -2.36 -1.92 -9.44
N ALA A 260 -2.31 -1.01 -8.48
CA ALA A 260 -1.86 -1.34 -7.12
C ALA A 260 -2.89 -2.28 -6.49
N ILE A 261 -2.44 -3.38 -5.88
CA ILE A 261 -3.29 -4.44 -5.30
C ILE A 261 -4.32 -4.93 -6.32
N GLY A 262 -3.84 -5.55 -7.40
CA GLY A 262 -4.69 -5.98 -8.53
C GLY A 262 -5.41 -7.30 -8.35
N ALA A 263 -5.04 -8.15 -7.37
CA ALA A 263 -5.69 -9.44 -7.11
C ALA A 263 -6.71 -9.37 -5.98
N ALA A 264 -7.41 -10.48 -5.72
CA ALA A 264 -8.33 -10.63 -4.60
C ALA A 264 -7.59 -10.67 -3.24
N ALA A 265 -6.98 -9.55 -2.86
CA ALA A 265 -6.15 -9.41 -1.68
C ALA A 265 -6.91 -9.73 -0.38
N GLY A 266 -6.19 -10.28 0.60
CA GLY A 266 -6.67 -10.37 1.98
C GLY A 266 -6.74 -9.01 2.66
N ASN A 267 -6.77 -8.99 4.00
CA ASN A 267 -6.96 -7.77 4.77
C ASN A 267 -5.66 -6.99 5.02
N SER A 268 -5.78 -5.69 5.23
CA SER A 268 -4.72 -4.84 5.78
C SER A 268 -3.44 -4.79 4.94
N ASN A 269 -3.57 -4.78 3.61
CA ASN A 269 -2.43 -4.58 2.72
C ASN A 269 -2.28 -3.09 2.35
N THR A 270 -1.04 -2.64 2.21
CA THR A 270 -0.69 -1.32 1.70
C THR A 270 0.15 -1.47 0.44
N GLY A 271 -0.40 -1.14 -0.71
CA GLY A 271 0.27 -1.12 -2.02
C GLY A 271 0.35 0.30 -2.56
N ILE A 272 1.55 0.88 -2.64
CA ILE A 272 1.77 2.24 -3.16
C ILE A 272 2.79 2.19 -4.28
N GLY A 273 2.37 2.41 -5.51
CA GLY A 273 3.20 2.38 -6.71
C GLY A 273 2.51 1.69 -7.87
N PHE A 274 3.08 1.82 -9.06
CA PHE A 274 2.63 1.11 -10.25
C PHE A 274 2.80 -0.40 -10.04
N GLU A 275 1.71 -1.18 -10.13
CA GLU A 275 1.66 -2.64 -9.94
C GLU A 275 2.28 -3.13 -8.60
N ALA A 276 2.26 -2.31 -7.54
CA ALA A 276 2.64 -2.77 -6.20
C ALA A 276 1.60 -3.75 -5.67
N LEU A 277 2.02 -4.93 -5.17
CA LEU A 277 1.13 -6.02 -4.72
C LEU A 277 0.13 -6.49 -5.79
N LEU A 278 0.50 -6.46 -7.07
CA LEU A 278 -0.43 -6.78 -8.17
C LEU A 278 -1.10 -8.13 -8.02
N SER A 279 -0.35 -9.17 -7.63
CA SER A 279 -0.83 -10.56 -7.60
C SER A 279 -1.15 -11.10 -6.21
N THR A 280 -1.13 -10.27 -5.15
CA THR A 280 -1.23 -10.75 -3.77
C THR A 280 -2.64 -11.19 -3.38
N THR A 281 -2.75 -12.37 -2.77
CA THR A 281 -3.94 -12.84 -2.05
C THR A 281 -3.73 -12.88 -0.53
N GLY A 282 -2.50 -12.60 -0.05
CA GLY A 282 -2.13 -12.56 1.36
C GLY A 282 -2.62 -11.32 2.11
N ALA A 283 -2.32 -11.26 3.41
CA ALA A 283 -2.73 -10.18 4.30
C ALA A 283 -1.55 -9.52 5.03
N ASN A 284 -1.74 -8.29 5.52
CA ASN A 284 -0.77 -7.54 6.33
C ASN A 284 0.55 -7.25 5.60
N ASN A 285 0.51 -7.04 4.29
CA ASN A 285 1.69 -6.73 3.49
C ASN A 285 1.80 -5.23 3.23
N THR A 286 3.02 -4.72 3.23
CA THR A 286 3.35 -3.34 2.85
C THR A 286 4.30 -3.35 1.66
N ALA A 287 3.87 -2.82 0.52
CA ALA A 287 4.69 -2.66 -0.68
C ALA A 287 4.67 -1.20 -1.16
N ILE A 288 5.84 -0.57 -1.21
CA ILE A 288 5.97 0.82 -1.64
C ILE A 288 7.05 0.91 -2.72
N GLY A 289 6.63 1.23 -3.93
CA GLY A 289 7.50 1.34 -5.11
C GLY A 289 6.92 0.65 -6.33
N THR A 290 7.38 1.02 -7.51
CA THR A 290 7.01 0.35 -8.76
C THR A 290 7.45 -1.10 -8.70
N TYR A 291 6.53 -2.03 -8.98
CA TYR A 291 6.72 -3.49 -8.94
C TYR A 291 7.13 -4.07 -7.58
N ALA A 292 7.01 -3.31 -6.48
CA ALA A 292 7.26 -3.86 -5.15
C ALA A 292 6.27 -5.00 -4.88
N SER A 293 6.77 -6.20 -4.55
CA SER A 293 5.99 -7.43 -4.34
C SER A 293 4.99 -7.74 -5.47
N LYS A 294 5.37 -7.44 -6.71
CA LYS A 294 4.45 -7.53 -7.86
C LYS A 294 3.82 -8.92 -8.03
N ASP A 295 4.64 -9.96 -8.05
CA ASP A 295 4.20 -11.33 -8.33
C ASP A 295 4.03 -12.19 -7.06
N MET A 296 4.09 -11.57 -5.89
CA MET A 296 3.85 -12.23 -4.60
C MET A 296 2.41 -12.73 -4.50
N VAL A 297 2.22 -14.05 -4.26
CA VAL A 297 0.87 -14.64 -4.31
C VAL A 297 0.22 -14.73 -2.93
N SER A 298 0.76 -15.50 -1.98
CA SER A 298 0.08 -15.83 -0.72
C SER A 298 0.85 -15.46 0.55
N ALA A 299 1.94 -14.68 0.43
CA ALA A 299 2.73 -14.25 1.59
C ALA A 299 1.97 -13.28 2.49
N ASN A 300 2.27 -13.35 3.80
CA ASN A 300 1.67 -12.49 4.81
C ASN A 300 2.76 -11.77 5.61
N SER A 301 2.44 -10.58 6.11
CA SER A 301 3.32 -9.82 7.01
C SER A 301 4.69 -9.51 6.40
N THR A 302 4.71 -9.12 5.12
CA THR A 302 5.92 -8.72 4.41
C THR A 302 6.04 -7.20 4.29
N VAL A 303 7.28 -6.71 4.20
CA VAL A 303 7.58 -5.32 3.91
C VAL A 303 8.50 -5.26 2.68
N ALA A 304 8.06 -4.64 1.60
CA ALA A 304 8.82 -4.44 0.37
C ALA A 304 8.83 -2.95 0.00
N ILE A 305 9.99 -2.29 0.10
CA ILE A 305 10.12 -0.86 -0.20
C ILE A 305 11.24 -0.65 -1.21
N GLY A 306 10.91 -0.22 -2.41
CA GLY A 306 11.84 0.02 -3.50
C GLY A 306 11.35 -0.51 -4.83
N TYR A 307 11.99 -0.10 -5.92
CA TYR A 307 11.74 -0.64 -7.25
C TYR A 307 12.11 -2.13 -7.28
N ASN A 308 11.21 -3.00 -7.73
CA ASN A 308 11.35 -4.46 -7.79
C ASN A 308 11.72 -5.14 -6.44
N ALA A 309 11.54 -4.50 -5.29
CA ALA A 309 11.76 -5.16 -4.02
C ALA A 309 10.80 -6.34 -3.86
N LEU A 310 11.32 -7.56 -3.57
CA LEU A 310 10.53 -8.79 -3.40
C LEU A 310 9.55 -9.06 -4.56
N SER A 311 9.98 -8.83 -5.81
CA SER A 311 9.07 -8.84 -6.97
C SER A 311 8.74 -10.23 -7.51
N ALA A 312 9.50 -11.28 -7.16
CA ALA A 312 9.23 -12.65 -7.60
C ALA A 312 7.98 -13.25 -6.92
N ALA A 313 7.54 -14.42 -7.43
CA ALA A 313 6.35 -15.14 -6.95
C ALA A 313 6.56 -15.74 -5.54
N ALA A 314 6.80 -14.89 -4.55
CA ALA A 314 7.06 -15.27 -3.18
C ALA A 314 5.80 -15.79 -2.48
N THR A 315 5.95 -16.87 -1.70
CA THR A 315 4.87 -17.46 -0.88
C THR A 315 5.14 -17.38 0.62
N GLN A 316 6.23 -16.68 1.04
CA GLN A 316 6.71 -16.66 2.42
C GLN A 316 6.23 -15.47 3.20
N ALA A 317 6.05 -15.71 4.52
CA ALA A 317 5.71 -14.69 5.50
C ALA A 317 6.95 -14.07 6.18
N ASN A 318 6.74 -12.92 6.84
CA ASN A 318 7.69 -12.28 7.75
C ASN A 318 9.02 -11.87 7.09
N THR A 319 8.98 -11.40 5.86
CA THR A 319 10.15 -10.97 5.08
C THR A 319 10.21 -9.45 4.97
N VAL A 320 11.41 -8.88 5.07
CA VAL A 320 11.67 -7.43 4.90
C VAL A 320 12.64 -7.23 3.74
N ALA A 321 12.22 -6.50 2.71
CA ALA A 321 13.02 -6.13 1.55
C ALA A 321 12.97 -4.60 1.36
N ILE A 322 14.06 -3.89 1.65
CA ILE A 322 14.12 -2.43 1.53
C ILE A 322 15.31 -2.04 0.65
N GLY A 323 15.04 -1.52 -0.51
CA GLY A 323 16.03 -1.13 -1.51
C GLY A 323 15.62 -1.53 -2.92
N VAL A 324 16.21 -0.92 -3.93
CA VAL A 324 16.01 -1.32 -5.33
C VAL A 324 16.53 -2.75 -5.50
N ASN A 325 15.70 -3.63 -6.04
CA ASN A 325 15.97 -5.06 -6.28
C ASN A 325 16.34 -5.88 -5.02
N ALA A 326 16.04 -5.39 -3.80
CA ALA A 326 16.25 -6.19 -2.60
C ALA A 326 15.35 -7.44 -2.63
N LEU A 327 15.92 -8.64 -2.43
CA LEU A 327 15.23 -9.93 -2.50
C LEU A 327 14.39 -10.13 -3.78
N GLN A 328 14.86 -9.61 -4.91
CA GLN A 328 14.08 -9.62 -6.14
C GLN A 328 13.64 -11.02 -6.55
N GLU A 329 14.49 -12.03 -6.41
CA GLU A 329 14.26 -13.41 -6.89
C GLU A 329 13.80 -14.39 -5.82
N LEU A 330 13.46 -13.94 -4.61
CA LEU A 330 13.01 -14.83 -3.53
C LEU A 330 11.70 -15.53 -3.90
N THR A 331 11.73 -16.86 -3.93
CA THR A 331 10.55 -17.71 -4.19
C THR A 331 10.06 -18.45 -2.95
N SER A 332 10.98 -18.92 -2.08
CA SER A 332 10.67 -19.60 -0.83
C SER A 332 11.72 -19.29 0.25
N GLY A 333 11.42 -19.39 1.54
CA GLY A 333 12.31 -19.03 2.65
C GLY A 333 11.82 -17.84 3.46
N ALA A 334 11.25 -18.10 4.63
CA ALA A 334 10.64 -17.08 5.48
C ALA A 334 11.66 -16.37 6.39
N GLY A 335 11.34 -15.16 6.83
CA GLY A 335 12.09 -14.46 7.86
C GLY A 335 13.39 -13.81 7.39
N ASN A 336 13.55 -13.54 6.08
CA ASN A 336 14.72 -12.84 5.56
C ASN A 336 14.58 -11.33 5.74
N ILE A 337 15.71 -10.66 6.03
CA ILE A 337 15.82 -9.19 6.10
C ILE A 337 16.89 -8.73 5.11
N ALA A 338 16.49 -8.05 4.06
CA ALA A 338 17.39 -7.46 3.06
C ALA A 338 17.20 -5.94 3.02
N ILE A 339 18.25 -5.19 3.35
CA ILE A 339 18.22 -3.72 3.34
C ILE A 339 19.43 -3.19 2.57
N GLY A 340 19.19 -2.62 1.41
CA GLY A 340 20.22 -2.07 0.53
C GLY A 340 19.91 -2.30 -0.95
N TYR A 341 20.59 -1.56 -1.82
CA TYR A 341 20.55 -1.81 -3.26
C TYR A 341 21.03 -3.25 -3.55
N SER A 342 20.23 -4.05 -4.24
CA SER A 342 20.53 -5.44 -4.61
C SER A 342 20.93 -6.35 -3.43
N ALA A 343 20.54 -6.04 -2.20
CA ALA A 343 20.75 -6.94 -1.07
C ALA A 343 19.97 -8.25 -1.31
N MET A 344 20.62 -9.41 -1.24
CA MET A 344 20.05 -10.74 -1.55
C MET A 344 19.38 -10.82 -2.92
N LEU A 345 19.92 -10.17 -3.95
CA LEU A 345 19.30 -10.04 -5.27
C LEU A 345 18.87 -11.39 -5.86
N VAL A 346 19.78 -12.38 -5.88
CA VAL A 346 19.58 -13.73 -6.49
C VAL A 346 19.25 -14.80 -5.45
N HIS A 347 18.89 -14.41 -4.22
CA HIS A 347 18.54 -15.34 -3.15
C HIS A 347 17.14 -15.92 -3.37
N THR A 348 17.01 -17.24 -3.62
CA THR A 348 15.75 -17.84 -4.06
C THR A 348 14.99 -18.61 -2.97
N THR A 349 15.68 -19.33 -2.05
CA THR A 349 15.00 -20.28 -1.15
C THR A 349 15.46 -20.31 0.32
N GLY A 350 16.58 -19.69 0.70
CA GLY A 350 17.10 -19.67 2.08
C GLY A 350 16.23 -18.85 3.06
N ALA A 351 16.29 -19.19 4.33
CA ALA A 351 15.46 -18.60 5.38
C ALA A 351 16.29 -17.94 6.50
N ARG A 352 15.72 -16.95 7.19
CA ARG A 352 16.29 -16.29 8.37
C ARG A 352 17.66 -15.65 8.14
N ASN A 353 17.91 -15.16 6.93
CA ASN A 353 19.13 -14.43 6.61
C ASN A 353 18.92 -12.93 6.86
N ILE A 354 19.99 -12.24 7.29
CA ILE A 354 20.03 -10.79 7.45
C ILE A 354 21.14 -10.26 6.54
N ALA A 355 20.77 -9.46 5.54
CA ALA A 355 21.70 -8.76 4.66
C ALA A 355 21.43 -7.26 4.71
N ILE A 356 22.39 -6.47 5.21
CA ILE A 356 22.27 -5.02 5.32
C ILE A 356 23.48 -4.37 4.64
N GLY A 357 23.26 -3.70 3.55
CA GLY A 357 24.28 -3.05 2.74
C GLY A 357 24.03 -3.23 1.26
N GLU A 358 24.62 -2.37 0.44
CA GLU A 358 24.59 -2.53 -1.01
C GLU A 358 25.28 -3.84 -1.38
N SER A 359 24.61 -4.66 -2.18
CA SER A 359 25.07 -5.99 -2.63
C SER A 359 25.51 -6.93 -1.49
N ALA A 360 24.96 -6.78 -0.28
CA ALA A 360 25.14 -7.76 0.76
C ALA A 360 24.41 -9.05 0.37
N MET A 361 25.11 -10.21 0.38
CA MET A 361 24.56 -11.51 -0.05
C MET A 361 23.91 -11.49 -1.44
N ASP A 362 24.38 -10.67 -2.37
CA ASP A 362 23.67 -10.43 -3.63
C ASP A 362 23.63 -11.64 -4.57
N ASN A 363 24.54 -12.61 -4.43
CA ASN A 363 24.75 -13.70 -5.36
C ASN A 363 24.76 -15.10 -4.69
N THR A 364 23.86 -15.32 -3.75
CA THR A 364 23.89 -16.50 -2.85
C THR A 364 23.29 -17.76 -3.43
N ASP A 365 22.55 -17.72 -4.54
CA ASP A 365 21.88 -18.87 -5.16
C ASP A 365 22.20 -19.02 -6.66
N ALA A 366 23.38 -18.61 -7.09
CA ALA A 366 23.80 -18.69 -8.49
C ALA A 366 24.05 -20.11 -9.01
N GLY A 367 24.14 -21.12 -8.12
CA GLY A 367 24.23 -22.54 -8.45
C GLY A 367 22.90 -23.26 -8.26
N SER A 368 22.71 -24.37 -8.96
CA SER A 368 21.48 -25.17 -8.88
C SER A 368 21.29 -25.94 -7.57
N THR A 369 22.28 -25.95 -6.68
CA THR A 369 22.35 -26.76 -5.43
C THR A 369 22.65 -25.96 -4.17
N SER A 370 23.11 -24.69 -4.25
CA SER A 370 23.26 -23.76 -3.11
C SER A 370 21.93 -23.25 -2.57
N LEU A 371 20.85 -23.71 -3.15
CA LEU A 371 19.48 -23.41 -2.74
C LEU A 371 19.29 -23.71 -1.25
N GLY A 372 18.91 -22.68 -0.48
CA GLY A 372 18.52 -22.85 0.91
C GLY A 372 19.52 -22.37 1.96
N SER A 373 20.60 -21.68 1.60
CA SER A 373 21.51 -21.05 2.58
C SER A 373 20.74 -20.23 3.60
N SER A 374 20.90 -20.56 4.90
CA SER A 374 20.03 -20.05 5.96
C SER A 374 20.80 -19.60 7.19
N ASP A 375 20.14 -18.80 8.04
CA ASP A 375 20.68 -18.38 9.33
C ASP A 375 21.98 -17.55 9.24
N ASN A 376 22.20 -16.83 8.12
CA ASN A 376 23.38 -15.99 7.90
C ASN A 376 23.11 -14.53 8.24
N ILE A 377 24.13 -13.82 8.74
CA ILE A 377 24.09 -12.38 9.03
C ILE A 377 25.24 -11.69 8.29
N PHE A 378 24.94 -10.84 7.32
CA PHE A 378 25.93 -10.06 6.58
C PHE A 378 25.58 -8.57 6.60
N MET A 379 26.51 -7.77 7.11
CA MET A 379 26.30 -6.32 7.23
C MET A 379 27.51 -5.55 6.69
N GLY A 380 27.34 -4.85 5.59
CA GLY A 380 28.37 -4.07 4.91
C GLY A 380 28.25 -4.13 3.39
N TYR A 381 28.97 -3.27 2.69
CA TYR A 381 29.08 -3.29 1.23
C TYR A 381 29.71 -4.61 0.78
N HIS A 382 29.06 -5.36 -0.10
CA HIS A 382 29.50 -6.69 -0.57
C HIS A 382 29.83 -7.69 0.55
N ALA A 383 29.29 -7.56 1.74
CA ALA A 383 29.46 -8.56 2.77
C ALA A 383 28.74 -9.86 2.34
N GLY A 384 29.45 -10.99 2.25
CA GLY A 384 28.91 -12.24 1.70
C GLY A 384 28.56 -12.16 0.20
N GLY A 385 29.16 -11.22 -0.55
CA GLY A 385 28.77 -10.89 -1.92
C GLY A 385 29.31 -11.82 -3.02
N GLY A 386 30.10 -12.85 -2.68
CA GLY A 386 30.61 -13.80 -3.65
C GLY A 386 29.53 -14.67 -4.27
N THR A 387 29.79 -15.21 -5.46
CA THR A 387 28.88 -16.16 -6.13
C THR A 387 28.92 -17.50 -5.42
N TRP A 388 27.94 -17.77 -4.55
CA TRP A 388 27.85 -19.04 -3.82
C TRP A 388 27.47 -20.17 -4.77
N THR A 389 28.17 -21.29 -4.63
CA THR A 389 28.02 -22.42 -5.55
C THR A 389 27.48 -23.67 -4.84
N ASP A 390 27.45 -24.73 -5.37
CA ASP A 390 26.96 -26.11 -5.17
C ASP A 390 26.42 -26.55 -3.80
N VAL A 391 26.85 -26.03 -2.65
CA VAL A 391 26.37 -26.46 -1.32
C VAL A 391 25.91 -25.28 -0.46
N ALA A 392 24.81 -25.45 0.26
CA ALA A 392 24.29 -24.43 1.18
C ALA A 392 25.33 -24.05 2.24
N SER A 393 25.49 -22.76 2.48
CA SER A 393 26.39 -22.19 3.48
C SER A 393 25.57 -21.50 4.56
N ASP A 394 25.67 -22.01 5.79
CA ASP A 394 24.77 -21.63 6.88
C ASP A 394 25.49 -21.04 8.09
N GLN A 395 24.75 -20.27 8.91
CA GLN A 395 25.20 -19.78 10.21
C GLN A 395 26.47 -18.91 10.18
N ASN A 396 26.75 -18.26 9.05
CA ASN A 396 27.89 -17.35 8.92
C ASN A 396 27.52 -15.93 9.34
N VAL A 397 28.45 -15.26 10.03
CA VAL A 397 28.33 -13.84 10.43
C VAL A 397 29.46 -13.05 9.79
N GLY A 398 29.13 -12.12 8.87
CA GLY A 398 30.07 -11.22 8.21
C GLY A 398 29.66 -9.75 8.45
N ILE A 399 30.44 -9.02 9.25
CA ILE A 399 30.19 -7.61 9.54
C ILE A 399 31.38 -6.76 9.10
N GLY A 400 31.20 -5.96 8.10
CA GLY A 400 32.23 -5.11 7.47
C GLY A 400 32.17 -5.20 5.96
N ASN A 401 32.66 -4.18 5.28
CA ASN A 401 32.72 -4.21 3.81
C ASN A 401 33.63 -5.36 3.36
N TYR A 402 33.16 -6.15 2.40
CA TYR A 402 33.85 -7.34 1.89
C TYR A 402 34.20 -8.38 2.96
N ALA A 403 33.47 -8.44 4.08
CA ALA A 403 33.61 -9.51 5.05
C ALA A 403 33.02 -10.82 4.46
N ILE A 404 33.80 -11.91 4.43
CA ILE A 404 33.41 -13.20 3.81
C ILE A 404 32.87 -13.01 2.38
N ASP A 405 33.67 -12.37 1.52
CA ASP A 405 33.23 -11.92 0.18
C ASP A 405 33.54 -12.98 -0.92
N ALA A 406 34.16 -14.11 -0.59
CA ALA A 406 34.39 -15.17 -1.55
C ALA A 406 33.13 -15.99 -1.87
N ALA A 407 33.21 -16.77 -2.93
CA ALA A 407 32.20 -17.76 -3.27
C ALA A 407 32.13 -18.87 -2.20
N LEU A 408 31.11 -18.83 -1.33
CA LEU A 408 30.92 -19.88 -0.33
C LEU A 408 30.37 -21.15 -0.98
N ASP A 409 30.90 -22.31 -0.53
CA ASP A 409 30.51 -23.63 -0.99
C ASP A 409 30.49 -24.62 0.21
N GLY A 410 29.40 -24.56 0.98
CA GLY A 410 29.22 -25.36 2.18
C GLY A 410 29.89 -24.83 3.45
N ALA A 411 30.41 -23.62 3.47
CA ALA A 411 31.02 -23.02 4.65
C ALA A 411 30.04 -22.80 5.80
N LEU A 412 30.38 -23.23 7.01
CA LEU A 412 29.51 -23.24 8.17
C LEU A 412 30.10 -22.44 9.35
N GLY A 413 29.25 -21.67 10.04
CA GLY A 413 29.53 -21.14 11.37
C GLY A 413 30.70 -20.17 11.49
N ASN A 414 31.12 -19.51 10.42
CA ASN A 414 32.19 -18.52 10.46
C ASN A 414 31.70 -17.19 11.04
N THR A 415 32.54 -16.57 11.88
CA THR A 415 32.30 -15.24 12.44
C THR A 415 33.39 -14.27 12.02
N SER A 416 33.05 -13.26 11.25
CA SER A 416 33.95 -12.28 10.64
C SER A 416 33.50 -10.87 10.98
N VAL A 417 34.36 -10.09 11.64
CA VAL A 417 34.08 -8.68 11.94
C VAL A 417 35.29 -7.82 11.54
N GLY A 418 35.14 -7.05 10.50
CA GLY A 418 36.17 -6.17 9.96
C GLY A 418 36.16 -6.08 8.43
N HIS A 419 36.74 -5.03 7.90
CA HIS A 419 36.89 -4.83 6.46
C HIS A 419 37.84 -5.92 5.89
N TYR A 420 37.39 -6.68 4.88
CA TYR A 420 38.06 -7.83 4.28
C TYR A 420 38.39 -8.97 5.26
N SER A 421 37.77 -9.06 6.42
CA SER A 421 38.00 -10.20 7.29
C SER A 421 37.38 -11.46 6.69
N LEU A 422 38.11 -12.59 6.70
CA LEU A 422 37.75 -13.87 6.08
C LEU A 422 37.25 -13.78 4.63
N SER A 423 37.66 -12.75 3.86
CA SER A 423 37.10 -12.52 2.53
C SER A 423 37.44 -13.63 1.52
N GLY A 424 38.41 -14.50 1.80
CA GLY A 424 38.80 -15.63 0.97
C GLY A 424 38.14 -16.99 1.32
N VAL A 425 37.30 -17.05 2.37
CA VAL A 425 36.67 -18.31 2.81
C VAL A 425 35.76 -18.86 1.73
N SER A 426 35.95 -20.13 1.37
CA SER A 426 35.07 -20.87 0.45
C SER A 426 34.40 -22.10 1.09
N THR A 427 35.17 -23.00 1.69
CA THR A 427 34.70 -24.24 2.36
C THR A 427 35.15 -24.37 3.82
N GLY A 428 35.88 -23.34 4.35
CA GLY A 428 36.35 -23.36 5.74
C GLY A 428 35.25 -23.14 6.75
N ASP A 429 35.23 -23.94 7.83
CA ASP A 429 34.19 -23.89 8.85
C ASP A 429 34.70 -23.30 10.18
N TYR A 430 33.78 -22.73 10.96
CA TYR A 430 33.99 -22.36 12.36
C TYR A 430 35.18 -21.40 12.61
N ASN A 431 35.55 -20.58 11.66
CA ASN A 431 36.59 -19.56 11.83
C ASN A 431 36.05 -18.32 12.51
N VAL A 432 36.83 -17.72 13.42
CA VAL A 432 36.55 -16.44 14.05
C VAL A 432 37.63 -15.44 13.63
N ALA A 433 37.25 -14.35 12.98
CA ALA A 433 38.13 -13.27 12.59
C ALA A 433 37.61 -11.90 13.05
N LEU A 434 38.42 -11.18 13.83
CA LEU A 434 38.09 -9.85 14.34
C LEU A 434 39.26 -8.89 14.03
N GLY A 435 39.07 -8.02 13.05
CA GLY A 435 40.07 -7.03 12.64
C GLY A 435 40.11 -6.80 11.13
N TYR A 436 40.72 -5.71 10.72
CA TYR A 436 41.04 -5.40 9.32
C TYR A 436 41.87 -6.54 8.71
N GLN A 437 41.40 -7.15 7.63
CA GLN A 437 42.06 -8.25 6.91
C GLN A 437 42.44 -9.49 7.78
N ALA A 438 41.80 -9.67 8.93
CA ALA A 438 42.04 -10.86 9.74
C ALA A 438 41.59 -12.13 8.95
N GLY A 439 42.52 -13.06 8.75
CA GLY A 439 42.29 -14.30 8.00
C GLY A 439 41.88 -14.12 6.54
N ILE A 440 42.24 -13.01 5.89
CA ILE A 440 41.77 -12.61 4.55
C ILE A 440 41.92 -13.70 3.50
N ASN A 441 43.01 -14.50 3.53
CA ASN A 441 43.28 -15.55 2.53
C ASN A 441 42.84 -16.96 2.97
N VAL A 442 42.24 -17.14 4.15
CA VAL A 442 41.70 -18.43 4.56
C VAL A 442 40.67 -18.90 3.53
N SER A 443 40.85 -20.06 2.94
CA SER A 443 39.88 -20.59 1.98
C SER A 443 39.23 -21.93 2.47
N THR A 444 40.01 -22.88 2.89
CA THR A 444 39.54 -24.22 3.30
C THR A 444 39.89 -24.59 4.75
N GLY A 445 40.69 -23.75 5.44
CA GLY A 445 41.04 -23.96 6.85
C GLY A 445 39.84 -23.75 7.78
N GLY A 446 39.72 -24.58 8.84
CA GLY A 446 38.65 -24.52 9.82
C GLY A 446 39.12 -24.37 11.26
N ASP A 447 38.20 -24.02 12.18
CA ASP A 447 38.49 -23.91 13.63
C ASP A 447 39.60 -22.90 13.99
N ASN A 448 39.75 -21.80 13.22
CA ASN A 448 40.79 -20.80 13.47
C ASN A 448 40.22 -19.57 14.18
N THR A 449 41.04 -18.97 15.05
CA THR A 449 40.71 -17.68 15.73
C THR A 449 41.77 -16.65 15.39
N PHE A 450 41.39 -15.58 14.66
CA PHE A 450 42.22 -14.44 14.27
C PHE A 450 41.69 -13.15 14.90
N VAL A 451 42.49 -12.54 15.80
CA VAL A 451 42.09 -11.28 16.43
C VAL A 451 43.20 -10.27 16.27
N GLY A 452 42.95 -9.22 15.50
CA GLY A 452 43.91 -8.17 15.23
C GLY A 452 44.03 -7.84 13.74
N ARG A 453 44.57 -6.68 13.43
CA ARG A 453 44.83 -6.27 12.05
C ARG A 453 45.86 -7.25 11.40
N ASP A 454 45.52 -7.76 10.23
CA ASP A 454 46.36 -8.68 9.45
C ASP A 454 46.75 -9.96 10.21
N ALA A 455 46.02 -10.37 11.25
CA ALA A 455 46.25 -11.64 11.93
C ALA A 455 45.88 -12.81 11.00
N GLY A 456 46.78 -13.77 10.80
CA GLY A 456 46.57 -14.93 9.91
C GLY A 456 46.47 -14.57 8.42
N LEU A 457 47.05 -13.46 7.96
CA LEU A 457 46.77 -12.87 6.64
C LEU A 457 47.01 -13.82 5.47
N GLN A 458 48.14 -14.54 5.41
CA GLN A 458 48.49 -15.43 4.29
C GLN A 458 48.04 -16.90 4.49
N MET A 459 47.36 -17.21 5.58
CA MET A 459 46.90 -18.57 5.83
C MET A 459 45.80 -18.99 4.83
N ARG A 460 45.88 -20.18 4.26
CA ARG A 460 44.97 -20.71 3.26
C ARG A 460 44.15 -21.93 3.73
N SER A 461 44.84 -22.94 4.29
CA SER A 461 44.23 -24.24 4.58
C SER A 461 44.55 -24.81 5.97
N GLY A 462 45.30 -24.09 6.82
CA GLY A 462 45.59 -24.53 8.18
C GLY A 462 44.38 -24.50 9.10
N SER A 463 44.32 -25.40 10.08
CA SER A 463 43.20 -25.52 11.01
C SER A 463 43.64 -25.52 12.47
N ASN A 464 42.69 -25.21 13.40
CA ASN A 464 42.91 -25.19 14.83
C ASN A 464 44.01 -24.20 15.29
N ASN A 465 44.06 -22.99 14.70
CA ASN A 465 45.03 -21.96 15.05
C ASN A 465 44.40 -20.85 15.86
N VAL A 466 45.15 -20.32 16.83
CA VAL A 466 44.82 -19.07 17.54
C VAL A 466 45.90 -18.05 17.24
N ALA A 467 45.55 -16.93 16.60
CA ALA A 467 46.42 -15.82 16.33
C ALA A 467 45.83 -14.51 16.86
N VAL A 468 46.45 -13.94 17.89
CA VAL A 468 45.97 -12.71 18.54
C VAL A 468 47.07 -11.64 18.53
N GLY A 469 46.84 -10.56 17.84
CA GLY A 469 47.80 -9.43 17.72
C GLY A 469 47.93 -8.94 16.29
N THR A 470 48.36 -7.68 16.12
CA THR A 470 48.66 -7.12 14.80
C THR A 470 49.78 -7.91 14.12
N ASN A 471 49.53 -8.37 12.88
CA ASN A 471 50.43 -9.20 12.09
C ASN A 471 50.87 -10.49 12.82
N ALA A 472 50.11 -10.99 13.78
CA ALA A 472 50.34 -12.30 14.37
C ALA A 472 50.05 -13.39 13.33
N PHE A 473 50.96 -14.38 13.19
CA PHE A 473 50.81 -15.51 12.24
C PHE A 473 50.59 -15.05 10.79
N TYR A 474 51.31 -14.03 10.35
CA TYR A 474 51.06 -13.30 9.10
C TYR A 474 51.37 -14.12 7.84
N ASP A 475 52.54 -14.77 7.74
CA ASP A 475 53.03 -15.49 6.55
C ASP A 475 53.00 -17.00 6.75
N SER A 476 51.78 -17.53 6.91
CA SER A 476 51.55 -18.98 7.10
C SER A 476 50.62 -19.51 6.05
N HIS A 477 51.01 -20.54 5.31
CA HIS A 477 50.24 -21.04 4.17
C HIS A 477 49.32 -22.22 4.47
N GLY A 478 49.72 -23.16 5.33
CA GLY A 478 48.96 -24.39 5.63
C GLY A 478 49.23 -24.96 7.01
N SER A 479 49.78 -24.17 7.91
CA SER A 479 50.19 -24.55 9.26
C SER A 479 48.99 -24.75 10.20
N SER A 480 49.05 -25.71 11.15
CA SER A 480 47.94 -26.07 12.01
C SER A 480 48.34 -26.22 13.49
N GLN A 481 47.31 -26.07 14.39
CA GLN A 481 47.46 -26.32 15.83
C GLN A 481 48.39 -25.36 16.56
N HIS A 482 48.43 -24.06 16.16
CA HIS A 482 49.26 -23.05 16.76
C HIS A 482 48.52 -22.18 17.78
N THR A 483 49.29 -21.70 18.82
CA THR A 483 48.86 -20.66 19.74
C THR A 483 49.82 -19.50 19.63
N ILE A 484 49.41 -18.45 18.93
CA ILE A 484 50.22 -17.27 18.61
C ILE A 484 49.60 -16.00 19.22
N MET A 485 50.26 -15.41 20.21
CA MET A 485 49.73 -14.23 20.91
C MET A 485 50.76 -13.12 21.04
N GLY A 486 50.54 -11.98 20.43
CA GLY A 486 51.43 -10.83 20.43
C GLY A 486 51.61 -10.20 19.05
N ALA A 487 51.88 -8.90 18.99
CA ALA A 487 52.11 -8.26 17.70
C ALA A 487 53.39 -8.87 17.05
N TYR A 488 53.28 -9.22 15.76
CA TYR A 488 54.29 -9.91 14.97
C TYR A 488 54.77 -11.26 15.55
N ALA A 489 54.05 -11.86 16.50
CA ALA A 489 54.37 -13.22 16.96
C ALA A 489 54.17 -14.24 15.82
N GLY A 490 55.07 -15.20 15.65
CA GLY A 490 54.98 -16.22 14.61
C GLY A 490 54.87 -15.69 13.19
N HIS A 491 55.40 -14.48 12.89
CA HIS A 491 55.15 -13.73 11.65
C HIS A 491 55.53 -14.51 10.38
N ASN A 492 56.67 -15.16 10.35
CA ASN A 492 57.22 -15.86 9.18
C ASN A 492 57.07 -17.38 9.26
N LEU A 493 56.06 -17.89 9.89
CA LEU A 493 55.83 -19.32 10.09
C LEU A 493 55.23 -19.97 8.83
N GLU A 494 56.06 -20.61 8.00
CA GLU A 494 55.64 -21.13 6.68
C GLU A 494 55.01 -22.53 6.73
N VAL A 495 55.68 -23.51 7.32
CA VAL A 495 55.20 -24.90 7.43
C VAL A 495 55.60 -25.46 8.79
N ALA A 496 54.66 -25.49 9.71
CA ALA A 496 54.92 -25.95 11.07
C ALA A 496 53.64 -26.55 11.70
N THR A 497 53.77 -27.21 12.84
CA THR A 497 52.64 -27.74 13.58
C THR A 497 52.85 -27.61 15.09
N GLY A 498 51.83 -27.26 15.86
CA GLY A 498 51.80 -27.34 17.30
C GLY A 498 52.72 -26.35 18.03
N GLN A 499 52.94 -25.12 17.49
CA GLN A 499 53.83 -24.12 18.11
C GLN A 499 53.08 -23.19 19.08
N VAL A 500 53.80 -22.71 20.10
CA VAL A 500 53.29 -21.72 21.06
C VAL A 500 54.23 -20.52 21.07
N HIS A 501 53.77 -19.39 20.54
CA HIS A 501 54.53 -18.13 20.49
C HIS A 501 53.76 -17.01 21.23
N ILE A 502 54.22 -16.57 22.38
CA ILE A 502 53.55 -15.56 23.21
C ILE A 502 54.47 -14.39 23.52
N GLY A 503 54.19 -13.21 23.05
CA GLY A 503 54.98 -12.01 23.24
C GLY A 503 55.24 -11.26 21.94
N TYR A 504 55.60 -9.97 22.02
CA TYR A 504 56.00 -9.15 20.87
C TYR A 504 57.11 -9.85 20.09
N LYS A 505 56.92 -10.11 18.79
CA LYS A 505 57.86 -10.82 17.92
C LYS A 505 58.37 -12.17 18.45
N ALA A 506 57.65 -12.86 19.35
CA ALA A 506 58.00 -14.18 19.77
C ALA A 506 57.89 -15.17 18.57
N GLY A 507 58.96 -15.94 18.29
CA GLY A 507 59.01 -16.86 17.15
C GLY A 507 59.00 -16.15 15.78
N TYR A 508 59.39 -14.90 15.68
CA TYR A 508 59.31 -14.09 14.44
C TYR A 508 60.07 -14.71 13.26
N ALA A 509 61.23 -15.28 13.51
CA ALA A 509 62.11 -15.86 12.49
C ALA A 509 61.92 -17.38 12.32
N ASN A 510 61.08 -18.02 13.10
CA ASN A 510 60.89 -19.48 13.03
C ASN A 510 59.99 -19.83 11.82
N LYS A 511 60.63 -20.44 10.79
CA LYS A 511 59.93 -20.78 9.53
C LYS A 511 59.38 -22.21 9.52
N THR A 512 60.13 -23.12 10.05
CA THR A 512 59.82 -24.56 10.02
C THR A 512 60.07 -25.16 11.40
N GLY A 513 59.38 -26.17 11.77
CA GLY A 513 59.56 -26.84 13.04
C GLY A 513 58.25 -27.32 13.64
N THR A 514 58.35 -28.30 14.54
CA THR A 514 57.18 -28.89 15.21
C THR A 514 57.31 -28.73 16.71
N GLY A 515 56.31 -28.21 17.40
CA GLY A 515 56.25 -28.13 18.85
C GLY A 515 57.16 -27.08 19.50
N ALA A 516 57.63 -26.06 18.79
CA ALA A 516 58.47 -24.98 19.40
C ALA A 516 57.64 -24.11 20.38
N VAL A 517 58.28 -23.68 21.48
CA VAL A 517 57.68 -22.82 22.49
C VAL A 517 58.56 -21.56 22.64
N ALA A 518 58.03 -20.40 22.24
CA ALA A 518 58.68 -19.08 22.40
C ALA A 518 57.79 -18.15 23.27
N ILE A 519 58.19 -17.90 24.49
CA ILE A 519 57.44 -17.04 25.43
C ILE A 519 58.29 -15.90 25.92
N GLY A 520 57.93 -14.67 25.60
CA GLY A 520 58.65 -13.47 25.97
C GLY A 520 58.88 -12.50 24.81
N TYR A 521 59.27 -11.26 25.13
CA TYR A 521 59.63 -10.25 24.13
C TYR A 521 60.80 -10.77 23.25
N GLU A 522 60.61 -10.87 21.94
CA GLU A 522 61.57 -11.38 20.96
C GLU A 522 62.22 -12.74 21.31
N ALA A 523 61.53 -13.59 22.08
CA ALA A 523 61.97 -14.98 22.27
C ALA A 523 61.93 -15.70 20.91
N MET A 524 63.02 -16.39 20.47
CA MET A 524 63.19 -16.96 19.12
C MET A 524 62.93 -15.89 18.02
N GLY A 525 63.26 -14.61 18.27
CA GLY A 525 62.92 -13.48 17.40
C GLY A 525 63.99 -13.05 16.39
N GLY A 526 65.11 -13.80 16.22
CA GLY A 526 66.27 -13.47 15.37
C GLY A 526 65.95 -13.26 13.89
N THR A 527 67.00 -13.16 13.04
CA THR A 527 66.86 -12.90 11.60
C THR A 527 66.16 -14.05 10.86
N ALA A 528 65.20 -13.73 9.98
CA ALA A 528 64.44 -14.70 9.19
C ALA A 528 65.37 -15.57 8.34
N GLY A 529 65.31 -16.89 8.49
CA GLY A 529 65.94 -17.89 7.62
C GLY A 529 66.93 -18.83 8.29
N THR A 530 67.15 -18.77 9.59
CA THR A 530 68.22 -19.58 10.26
C THR A 530 67.72 -20.46 11.41
N GLN A 531 66.43 -20.49 11.73
CA GLN A 531 65.93 -21.37 12.81
C GLN A 531 65.03 -22.47 12.29
N GLU A 532 65.61 -23.63 12.05
CA GLU A 532 64.91 -24.90 11.92
C GLU A 532 64.96 -25.62 13.28
N GLY A 533 63.86 -25.66 14.06
CA GLY A 533 63.96 -26.44 15.29
C GLY A 533 62.77 -26.38 16.22
N SER A 534 62.54 -27.54 16.85
CA SER A 534 61.66 -27.74 18.01
C SER A 534 62.47 -27.42 19.27
N GLY A 535 62.31 -26.19 19.84
CA GLY A 535 62.97 -25.77 21.05
C GLY A 535 62.05 -25.00 22.00
N ILE A 536 62.48 -24.84 23.25
CA ILE A 536 61.74 -24.06 24.26
C ILE A 536 62.58 -22.85 24.64
N ALA A 537 62.07 -21.64 24.35
CA ALA A 537 62.67 -20.34 24.72
C ALA A 537 61.70 -19.54 25.59
N ILE A 538 62.01 -19.32 26.84
CA ILE A 538 61.18 -18.56 27.77
C ILE A 538 62.00 -17.42 28.36
N GLY A 539 61.57 -16.20 28.18
CA GLY A 539 62.23 -14.97 28.67
C GLY A 539 62.49 -13.94 27.61
N TYR A 540 62.92 -12.74 28.03
CA TYR A 540 63.31 -11.63 27.15
C TYR A 540 64.45 -12.04 26.25
N ARG A 541 64.23 -12.01 24.90
CA ARG A 541 65.21 -12.38 23.85
C ARG A 541 65.87 -13.76 24.05
N ALA A 542 65.20 -14.70 24.71
CA ALA A 542 65.70 -16.07 24.86
C ALA A 542 65.84 -16.72 23.46
N MET A 543 66.96 -17.37 23.17
CA MET A 543 67.31 -17.96 21.87
C MET A 543 67.14 -16.99 20.67
N PHE A 544 67.53 -15.70 20.86
CA PHE A 544 67.30 -14.64 19.83
C PHE A 544 68.23 -14.83 18.61
N GLU A 545 69.48 -15.24 18.83
CA GLU A 545 70.43 -15.60 17.77
C GLU A 545 71.04 -16.97 18.13
N VAL A 546 70.56 -18.01 17.50
CA VAL A 546 71.18 -19.36 17.56
C VAL A 546 71.74 -19.61 16.16
N GLU A 547 73.07 -19.53 16.01
CA GLU A 547 73.76 -20.04 14.83
C GLU A 547 73.71 -21.57 14.86
N ASP A 548 73.39 -22.19 13.69
CA ASP A 548 73.43 -23.65 13.56
C ASP A 548 74.81 -24.18 13.97
N GLY A 549 74.85 -24.96 15.04
CA GLY A 549 76.05 -25.69 15.48
C GLY A 549 75.94 -27.16 15.12
#